data_92a89d6186e15a1dfa48e37e95bc77bf
#
_entry.id   92a89d6186e15a1dfa48e37e95bc77bf
#
_cell.length_a   1.000
_cell.length_b   1.000
_cell.length_c   1.000
_cell.angle_alpha   90.00
_cell.angle_beta   90.00
_cell.angle_gamma   90.00
#
_symmetry.space_group_name_H-M   'P 1'
#
loop_
_entity.id
_entity.type
_entity.pdbx_description
1 polymer ?
#
loop_
_entity_poly.entity_id
_entity_poly.type
_entity_poly.pdbx_seq_one_letter_code
_entity_poly.pdbx_strand_id
1 'polypeptide(L)'
;MTPEAAAAEMLLLDHDFHVFTDASSGENALVYSRPDGVLALRREGGSGSYVAPFVIDADPVPTIGVEDAIERLNLTDDPFEFFVDASSGRGAVLYRRYDGHYGLVSPTVAT
;
A
#
# COMPACT_ATOMS: atom_id res chain seq x y z
N MET A 1 -8.59 -9.64 4.34
CA MET A 1 -7.55 -10.46 3.67
C MET A 1 -6.33 -10.53 4.57
N THR A 2 -5.64 -11.65 4.58
CA THR A 2 -4.38 -11.78 5.32
C THR A 2 -3.21 -11.27 4.48
N PRO A 3 -2.08 -10.88 5.12
CA PRO A 3 -0.90 -10.49 4.36
C PRO A 3 -0.41 -11.57 3.38
N GLU A 4 -0.47 -12.83 3.77
CA GLU A 4 -0.07 -13.94 2.90
C GLU A 4 -0.97 -14.07 1.67
N ALA A 5 -2.27 -13.92 1.86
CA ALA A 5 -3.22 -13.96 0.75
C ALA A 5 -3.03 -12.75 -0.18
N ALA A 6 -2.76 -11.58 0.40
CA ALA A 6 -2.50 -10.37 -0.37
C ALA A 6 -1.22 -10.52 -1.22
N ALA A 7 -0.16 -11.09 -0.64
CA ALA A 7 1.08 -11.32 -1.36
C ALA A 7 0.89 -12.35 -2.49
N ALA A 8 0.13 -13.42 -2.24
CA ALA A 8 -0.17 -14.41 -3.27
C ALA A 8 -0.94 -13.79 -4.44
N GLU A 9 -1.91 -12.94 -4.15
CA GLU A 9 -2.69 -12.23 -5.16
C GLU A 9 -1.83 -11.25 -5.95
N MET A 10 -0.95 -10.52 -5.27
CA MET A 10 0.01 -9.61 -5.90
C MET A 10 0.88 -10.35 -6.91
N LEU A 11 1.44 -11.50 -6.52
CA LEU A 11 2.28 -12.30 -7.39
C LEU A 11 1.49 -12.92 -8.54
N LEU A 12 0.29 -13.36 -8.30
CA LEU A 12 -0.58 -13.94 -9.32
C LEU A 12 -0.95 -12.92 -10.39
N LEU A 13 -1.15 -11.66 -10.01
CA LEU A 13 -1.49 -10.57 -10.91
C LEU A 13 -0.27 -9.87 -11.50
N ASP A 14 0.92 -10.32 -11.13
CA ASP A 14 2.20 -9.72 -11.56
C ASP A 14 2.28 -8.23 -11.23
N HIS A 15 1.81 -7.86 -10.05
CA HIS A 15 1.87 -6.50 -9.54
C HIS A 15 3.05 -6.32 -8.58
N ASP A 16 3.57 -5.10 -8.47
CA ASP A 16 4.66 -4.77 -7.55
C ASP A 16 4.16 -4.45 -6.14
N PHE A 17 2.88 -4.21 -5.99
CA PHE A 17 2.24 -3.92 -4.71
C PHE A 17 0.79 -4.38 -4.71
N HIS A 18 0.23 -4.53 -3.52
CA HIS A 18 -1.20 -4.84 -3.34
C HIS A 18 -1.71 -4.20 -2.07
N VAL A 19 -2.71 -3.34 -2.19
CA VAL A 19 -3.36 -2.69 -1.05
C VAL A 19 -4.55 -3.52 -0.62
N PHE A 20 -4.74 -3.68 0.70
CA PHE A 20 -5.79 -4.53 1.24
C PHE A 20 -6.19 -4.09 2.65
N THR A 21 -7.28 -4.66 3.15
CA THR A 21 -7.68 -4.51 4.55
C THR A 21 -7.23 -5.77 5.29
N ASP A 22 -6.41 -5.59 6.33
CA ASP A 22 -5.88 -6.71 7.11
C ASP A 22 -7.02 -7.35 7.93
N ALA A 23 -7.25 -8.64 7.69
CA ALA A 23 -8.35 -9.36 8.34
C ALA A 23 -8.19 -9.46 9.87
N SER A 24 -6.96 -9.43 10.37
CA SER A 24 -6.70 -9.59 11.80
C SER A 24 -6.89 -8.29 12.59
N SER A 25 -6.63 -7.14 11.97
CA SER A 25 -6.66 -5.84 12.67
C SER A 25 -7.72 -4.89 12.13
N GLY A 26 -8.24 -5.15 10.93
CA GLY A 26 -9.13 -4.21 10.26
C GLY A 26 -8.44 -2.98 9.69
N GLU A 27 -7.11 -2.91 9.80
CA GLU A 27 -6.35 -1.77 9.31
C GLU A 27 -6.14 -1.82 7.80
N ASN A 28 -5.99 -0.65 7.19
CA ASN A 28 -5.50 -0.55 5.83
C ASN A 28 -4.04 -0.97 5.79
N ALA A 29 -3.67 -1.77 4.80
CA ALA A 29 -2.33 -2.34 4.72
C ALA A 29 -1.87 -2.45 3.27
N LEU A 30 -0.57 -2.58 3.10
CA LEU A 30 0.08 -2.70 1.80
C LEU A 30 1.15 -3.78 1.87
N VAL A 31 1.15 -4.70 0.92
CA VAL A 31 2.31 -5.56 0.65
C VAL A 31 2.96 -5.08 -0.63
N TYR A 32 4.27 -5.09 -0.68
CA TYR A 32 4.98 -4.69 -1.90
C TYR A 32 6.31 -5.42 -2.00
N SER A 33 6.81 -5.49 -3.22
CA SER A 33 8.08 -6.12 -3.53
C SER A 33 9.19 -5.05 -3.54
N ARG A 34 10.25 -5.28 -2.78
CA ARG A 34 11.42 -4.40 -2.77
C ARG A 34 12.32 -4.73 -3.96
N PRO A 35 13.22 -3.81 -4.34
CA PRO A 35 14.13 -4.07 -5.47
C PRO A 35 15.00 -5.32 -5.30
N ASP A 36 15.26 -5.74 -4.04
CA ASP A 36 16.02 -6.95 -3.74
C ASP A 36 15.18 -8.23 -3.76
N GLY A 37 13.90 -8.13 -4.13
CA GLY A 37 12.97 -9.25 -4.17
C GLY A 37 12.34 -9.60 -2.83
N VAL A 38 12.69 -8.90 -1.76
CA VAL A 38 12.11 -9.12 -0.45
C VAL A 38 10.72 -8.50 -0.38
N LEU A 39 9.76 -9.22 0.19
CA LEU A 39 8.41 -8.73 0.39
C LEU A 39 8.34 -7.89 1.66
N ALA A 40 7.69 -6.74 1.58
CA ALA A 40 7.48 -5.82 2.69
C ALA A 40 6.00 -5.67 3.00
N LEU A 41 5.68 -5.48 4.28
CA LEU A 41 4.34 -5.25 4.78
C LEU A 41 4.31 -3.92 5.52
N ARG A 42 3.37 -3.05 5.13
CA ARG A 42 3.16 -1.75 5.77
C ARG A 42 1.71 -1.65 6.20
N ARG A 43 1.49 -1.27 7.46
CA ARG A 43 0.16 -1.08 8.02
C ARG A 43 -0.10 0.38 8.34
N GLU A 44 -1.37 0.77 8.32
CA GLU A 44 -1.80 2.14 8.61
C GLU A 44 -1.26 2.65 9.94
N GLY A 45 -1.27 1.81 10.97
CA GLY A 45 -0.76 2.18 12.29
C GLY A 45 0.76 2.26 12.40
N GLY A 46 1.48 1.95 11.35
CA GLY A 46 2.95 2.04 11.31
C GLY A 46 3.67 0.97 12.13
N SER A 47 2.97 0.15 12.85
CA SER A 47 3.56 -0.92 13.66
C SER A 47 2.65 -2.14 13.64
N GLY A 48 3.18 -3.26 14.07
CA GLY A 48 2.41 -4.48 14.12
C GLY A 48 3.30 -5.67 14.38
N SER A 49 2.67 -6.81 14.60
CA SER A 49 3.38 -8.07 14.81
C SER A 49 4.15 -8.46 13.56
N TYR A 50 5.32 -9.02 13.79
CA TYR A 50 6.11 -9.62 12.71
C TYR A 50 5.31 -10.76 12.06
N VAL A 51 5.29 -10.76 10.74
CA VAL A 51 4.63 -11.79 9.94
C VAL A 51 5.65 -12.30 8.92
N ALA A 52 6.17 -13.51 9.14
CA ALA A 52 7.12 -14.10 8.18
C ALA A 52 6.40 -14.42 6.87
N PRO A 53 6.99 -14.23 5.70
CA PRO A 53 8.38 -13.83 5.44
C PRO A 53 8.56 -12.33 5.21
N PHE A 54 7.63 -11.49 5.66
CA PHE A 54 7.64 -10.06 5.35
C PHE A 54 8.62 -9.29 6.22
N VAL A 55 9.25 -8.29 5.62
CA VAL A 55 9.91 -7.21 6.36
C VAL A 55 8.83 -6.20 6.73
N ILE A 56 8.82 -5.75 7.98
CA ILE A 56 7.84 -4.77 8.42
C ILE A 56 8.36 -3.37 8.11
N ASP A 57 7.60 -2.62 7.32
CA ASP A 57 7.85 -1.21 7.05
C ASP A 57 7.05 -0.40 8.06
N ALA A 58 7.74 0.22 8.99
CA ALA A 58 7.13 0.96 10.09
C ALA A 58 6.93 2.45 9.78
N ASP A 59 7.16 2.89 8.55
CA ASP A 59 6.95 4.29 8.18
C ASP A 59 5.50 4.69 8.39
N PRO A 60 5.24 5.88 8.94
CA PRO A 60 3.88 6.36 9.14
C PRO A 60 3.11 6.46 7.82
N VAL A 61 1.83 6.15 7.88
CA VAL A 61 0.93 6.27 6.72
C VAL A 61 0.07 7.52 6.94
N PRO A 62 0.23 8.56 6.10
CA PRO A 62 -0.53 9.80 6.30
C PRO A 62 -2.00 9.63 5.91
N THR A 63 -2.87 10.38 6.60
CA THR A 63 -4.28 10.53 6.20
C THR A 63 -4.40 11.85 5.49
N ILE A 64 -4.50 11.82 4.18
CA ILE A 64 -4.46 13.01 3.31
C ILE A 64 -5.40 12.81 2.12
N GLY A 65 -5.67 13.89 1.39
CA GLY A 65 -6.38 13.81 0.13
C GLY A 65 -5.47 13.41 -1.02
N VAL A 66 -6.08 13.07 -2.16
CA VAL A 66 -5.34 12.65 -3.36
C VAL A 66 -4.40 13.75 -3.85
N GLU A 67 -4.80 15.01 -3.79
CA GLU A 67 -3.97 16.14 -4.22
C GLU A 67 -2.68 16.23 -3.40
N ASP A 68 -2.78 16.06 -2.09
CA ASP A 68 -1.61 16.06 -1.21
C ASP A 68 -0.73 14.84 -1.46
N ALA A 69 -1.33 13.70 -1.78
CA ALA A 69 -0.59 12.49 -2.14
C ALA A 69 0.21 12.69 -3.42
N ILE A 70 -0.35 13.35 -4.42
CA ILE A 70 0.35 13.70 -5.67
C ILE A 70 1.56 14.58 -5.37
N GLU A 71 1.37 15.59 -4.53
CA GLU A 71 2.45 16.49 -4.14
C GLU A 71 3.57 15.75 -3.42
N ARG A 72 3.23 14.88 -2.48
CA ARG A 72 4.22 14.06 -1.78
C ARG A 72 4.99 13.14 -2.73
N LEU A 73 4.28 12.51 -3.67
CA LEU A 73 4.92 11.63 -4.65
C LEU A 73 5.90 12.40 -5.55
N ASN A 74 5.55 13.64 -5.90
CA ASN A 74 6.43 14.50 -6.71
C ASN A 74 7.68 14.96 -5.97
N LEU A 75 7.65 14.96 -4.64
CA LEU A 75 8.80 15.36 -3.81
C LEU A 75 9.76 14.21 -3.54
N THR A 76 9.42 12.99 -3.93
CA THR A 76 10.23 11.81 -3.71
C THR A 76 10.50 11.10 -5.02
N ASP A 77 11.48 10.19 -4.99
CA ASP A 77 11.78 9.30 -6.13
C ASP A 77 11.07 7.96 -5.99
N ASP A 78 10.17 7.83 -5.03
CA ASP A 78 9.44 6.60 -4.78
C ASP A 78 8.54 6.25 -5.98
N PRO A 79 8.37 4.96 -6.28
CA PRO A 79 7.49 4.55 -7.37
C PRO A 79 6.01 4.72 -7.05
N PHE A 80 5.64 4.81 -5.79
CA PHE A 80 4.26 4.97 -5.35
C PHE A 80 4.21 5.66 -3.98
N GLU A 81 3.01 6.14 -3.61
CA GLU A 81 2.71 6.70 -2.30
C GLU A 81 1.52 5.95 -1.70
N PHE A 82 1.71 5.34 -0.52
CA PHE A 82 0.64 4.71 0.25
C PHE A 82 0.10 5.71 1.27
N PHE A 83 -1.20 5.90 1.28
CA PHE A 83 -1.86 6.85 2.19
C PHE A 83 -3.26 6.38 2.53
N VAL A 84 -3.85 6.96 3.57
CA VAL A 84 -5.26 6.80 3.89
C VAL A 84 -5.98 8.02 3.33
N ASP A 85 -6.95 7.78 2.46
CA ASP A 85 -7.73 8.86 1.84
C ASP A 85 -8.62 9.51 2.90
N ALA A 86 -8.39 10.80 3.15
CA ALA A 86 -9.12 11.54 4.17
C ALA A 86 -10.63 11.59 3.92
N SER A 87 -11.08 11.45 2.67
CA SER A 87 -12.50 11.50 2.34
C SER A 87 -13.21 10.17 2.58
N SER A 88 -12.51 9.05 2.49
CA SER A 88 -13.12 7.72 2.62
C SER A 88 -12.65 6.93 3.84
N GLY A 89 -11.52 7.30 4.43
CA GLY A 89 -10.91 6.53 5.50
C GLY A 89 -10.25 5.24 5.04
N ARG A 90 -10.10 5.04 3.75
CA ARG A 90 -9.54 3.82 3.18
C ARG A 90 -8.11 4.02 2.70
N GLY A 91 -7.35 2.94 2.76
CA GLY A 91 -6.02 2.92 2.18
C GLY A 91 -6.08 3.06 0.67
N ALA A 92 -5.08 3.74 0.11
CA ALA A 92 -4.96 3.91 -1.32
C ALA A 92 -3.49 4.00 -1.71
N VAL A 93 -3.19 3.63 -2.93
CA VAL A 93 -1.84 3.76 -3.49
C VAL A 93 -1.92 4.60 -4.74
N LEU A 94 -1.15 5.68 -4.76
CA LEU A 94 -0.96 6.53 -5.91
C LEU A 94 0.35 6.14 -6.58
N TYR A 95 0.35 5.91 -7.88
CA TYR A 95 1.55 5.51 -8.62
C TYR A 95 1.66 6.29 -9.93
N ARG A 96 2.88 6.36 -10.45
CA ARG A 96 3.14 7.04 -11.73
C ARG A 96 2.91 6.09 -12.89
N ARG A 97 2.20 6.58 -13.91
CA ARG A 97 1.99 5.86 -15.17
C ARG A 97 3.03 6.28 -16.19
N TYR A 98 3.19 5.47 -17.23
CA TYR A 98 4.17 5.73 -18.29
C TYR A 98 3.91 7.02 -19.05
N ASP A 99 2.65 7.43 -19.14
CA ASP A 99 2.24 8.61 -19.90
C ASP A 99 2.32 9.92 -19.11
N GLY A 100 2.91 9.89 -17.93
CA GLY A 100 3.03 11.05 -17.06
C GLY A 100 1.80 11.31 -16.20
N HIS A 101 0.78 10.48 -16.33
CA HIS A 101 -0.40 10.54 -15.46
C HIS A 101 -0.19 9.69 -14.19
N TYR A 102 -1.15 9.78 -13.31
CA TYR A 102 -1.14 9.01 -12.05
C TYR A 102 -2.26 7.97 -12.07
N GLY A 103 -1.98 6.83 -11.46
CA GLY A 103 -3.01 5.83 -11.20
C GLY A 103 -3.31 5.77 -9.71
N LEU A 104 -4.55 5.48 -9.36
CA LEU A 104 -4.98 5.34 -7.98
C LEU A 104 -5.61 3.98 -7.79
N VAL A 105 -5.12 3.23 -6.80
CA VAL A 105 -5.63 1.90 -6.46
C VAL A 105 -6.15 1.93 -5.03
N SER A 106 -7.36 1.40 -4.82
CA SER A 106 -7.97 1.25 -3.50
C SER A 106 -8.34 -0.22 -3.28
N PRO A 107 -8.41 -0.68 -2.02
CA PRO A 107 -8.88 -2.05 -1.76
C PRO A 107 -10.32 -2.20 -2.25
N THR A 108 -10.61 -3.37 -2.82
CA THR A 108 -11.98 -3.72 -3.14
C THR A 108 -12.71 -3.99 -1.84
N VAL A 109 -13.85 -3.34 -1.63
CA VAL A 109 -14.69 -3.61 -0.47
C VAL A 109 -15.46 -4.90 -0.74
N ALA A 110 -15.19 -5.91 0.06
CA ALA A 110 -16.06 -7.07 0.09
C ALA A 110 -17.33 -6.67 0.86
N THR A 111 -18.39 -6.50 0.16
CA THR A 111 -19.69 -6.29 0.78
C THR A 111 -20.35 -7.62 1.09
#